data_04d79185240ee93942d78f33c3f7cb38
#
_entry.id   04d79185240ee93942d78f33c3f7cb38
#
_cell.length_a   1.000
_cell.length_b   1.000
_cell.length_c   1.000
_cell.angle_alpha   90.00
_cell.angle_beta   90.00
_cell.angle_gamma   90.00
#
_symmetry.space_group_name_H-M   'P 1'
#
loop_
_entity.id
_entity.type
_entity.pdbx_description
1 polymer ?
#
loop_
_entity_poly.entity_id
_entity_poly.type
_entity_poly.pdbx_seq_one_letter_code
_entity_poly.pdbx_strand_id
1 'polypeptide(L)'
;MTPRAREALNKFAGRYVEYKLEKIPRSTRWHKVPDRVYAVATKDREEYRFHINLMKQFREHLDFNYLRNELVEWTIAPFIQLPEVDMPIKPDITPRDYQEEAIEYINAPGIVNKLVEFQTGKGKSVTAMYAQYKRRRIGLLMIKPMYIEKWLIDLRKTFDLEIADVVVAQGSAELMALLEMAAQETTPSYYWIIVSNVTFANWLKLYEEVGKEVLETGYACLPYQFYEHLKVGTRIIDEVHQDFHRNFKMDCYTHVENAVSLSATLISDDDFKNQMYEIAYPGHQRHKGPEYDKYIAWRAVFYSFKNPEKIKCSDYGSKRYSHNVFEQSILKNPQTTQNYF
;
A
#
# COMPACT_ATOMS: atom_id res chain seq x y z
N MET A 1 -26.60 -15.80 -3.72
CA MET A 1 -26.80 -14.77 -2.65
C MET A 1 -28.23 -14.25 -2.70
N THR A 2 -28.94 -14.13 -1.54
CA THR A 2 -30.32 -13.58 -1.50
C THR A 2 -30.30 -12.07 -1.75
N PRO A 3 -31.39 -11.47 -2.29
CA PRO A 3 -31.48 -10.01 -2.47
C PRO A 3 -31.28 -9.23 -1.17
N ARG A 4 -31.78 -9.74 -0.04
CA ARG A 4 -31.59 -9.14 1.28
C ARG A 4 -30.13 -9.16 1.73
N ALA A 5 -29.42 -10.28 1.52
CA ALA A 5 -28.00 -10.39 1.82
C ALA A 5 -27.19 -9.42 0.96
N ARG A 6 -27.49 -9.32 -0.35
CA ARG A 6 -26.84 -8.38 -1.27
C ARG A 6 -27.05 -6.92 -0.85
N GLU A 7 -28.26 -6.56 -0.42
CA GLU A 7 -28.52 -5.21 0.09
C GLU A 7 -27.73 -4.89 1.35
N ALA A 8 -27.66 -5.82 2.31
CA ALA A 8 -26.88 -5.66 3.52
C ALA A 8 -25.37 -5.52 3.23
N LEU A 9 -24.83 -6.33 2.31
CA LEU A 9 -23.43 -6.23 1.88
C LEU A 9 -23.14 -4.89 1.19
N ASN A 10 -24.05 -4.43 0.32
CA ASN A 10 -23.92 -3.10 -0.30
C ASN A 10 -23.92 -1.97 0.75
N LYS A 11 -24.80 -2.05 1.76
CA LYS A 11 -24.82 -1.08 2.87
C LYS A 11 -23.53 -1.11 3.70
N PHE A 12 -22.99 -2.32 3.95
CA PHE A 12 -21.71 -2.45 4.64
C PHE A 12 -20.57 -1.87 3.82
N ALA A 13 -20.44 -2.27 2.56
CA ALA A 13 -19.43 -1.76 1.63
C ALA A 13 -19.50 -0.24 1.46
N GLY A 14 -20.70 0.33 1.43
CA GLY A 14 -20.94 1.76 1.28
C GLY A 14 -20.39 2.62 2.43
N ARG A 15 -20.07 2.03 3.59
CA ARG A 15 -19.41 2.73 4.71
C ARG A 15 -17.94 3.06 4.43
N TYR A 16 -17.33 2.36 3.48
CA TYR A 16 -15.90 2.42 3.15
C TYR A 16 -15.69 3.01 1.77
N VAL A 17 -16.43 4.08 1.46
CA VAL A 17 -16.37 4.81 0.20
C VAL A 17 -16.05 6.27 0.48
N GLU A 18 -14.97 6.75 -0.11
CA GLU A 18 -14.64 8.18 -0.16
C GLU A 18 -15.36 8.79 -1.37
N TYR A 19 -16.01 9.93 -1.15
CA TYR A 19 -16.77 10.63 -2.17
C TYR A 19 -16.11 11.95 -2.52
N LYS A 20 -16.09 12.29 -3.80
CA LYS A 20 -15.76 13.64 -4.28
C LYS A 20 -16.99 14.36 -4.82
N LEU A 21 -16.90 15.67 -4.88
CA LEU A 21 -17.92 16.49 -5.52
C LEU A 21 -17.54 16.69 -7.00
N GLU A 22 -18.43 16.30 -7.89
CA GLU A 22 -18.32 16.60 -9.32
C GLU A 22 -19.42 17.55 -9.76
N LYS A 23 -19.05 18.48 -10.65
CA LYS A 23 -20.01 19.41 -11.24
C LYS A 23 -20.84 18.70 -12.30
N ILE A 24 -22.16 18.80 -12.20
CA ILE A 24 -23.03 18.26 -13.22
C ILE A 24 -22.79 19.05 -14.53
N PRO A 25 -22.50 18.37 -15.67
CA PRO A 25 -22.27 19.03 -16.93
C PRO A 25 -23.42 19.99 -17.28
N ARG A 26 -23.08 21.19 -17.73
CA ARG A 26 -24.05 22.27 -18.09
C ARG A 26 -24.97 22.73 -16.97
N SER A 27 -24.59 22.53 -15.69
CA SER A 27 -25.33 22.95 -14.49
C SER A 27 -24.42 23.67 -13.51
N THR A 28 -24.98 24.45 -12.62
CA THR A 28 -24.30 25.03 -11.44
C THR A 28 -24.29 24.07 -10.24
N ARG A 29 -24.96 22.93 -10.35
CA ARG A 29 -25.11 21.96 -9.26
C ARG A 29 -23.93 20.99 -9.20
N TRP A 30 -23.64 20.55 -8.00
CA TRP A 30 -22.63 19.55 -7.70
C TRP A 30 -23.31 18.30 -7.14
N HIS A 31 -22.76 17.14 -7.44
CA HIS A 31 -23.21 15.87 -6.87
C HIS A 31 -22.04 15.08 -6.33
N LYS A 32 -22.33 14.20 -5.36
CA LYS A 32 -21.33 13.28 -4.80
C LYS A 32 -21.18 12.07 -5.70
N VAL A 33 -19.95 11.79 -6.11
CA VAL A 33 -19.58 10.56 -6.83
C VAL A 33 -18.55 9.79 -6.03
N PRO A 34 -18.57 8.44 -6.05
CA PRO A 34 -17.52 7.65 -5.45
C PRO A 34 -16.16 8.01 -6.08
N ASP A 35 -15.17 8.30 -5.24
CA ASP A 35 -13.80 8.56 -5.67
C ASP A 35 -12.92 7.35 -5.39
N ARG A 36 -12.92 6.86 -4.15
CA ARG A 36 -12.19 5.67 -3.74
C ARG A 36 -13.10 4.72 -2.99
N VAL A 37 -13.07 3.47 -3.38
CA VAL A 37 -13.82 2.39 -2.75
C VAL A 37 -12.84 1.45 -2.08
N TYR A 38 -12.95 1.30 -0.76
CA TYR A 38 -12.06 0.46 0.05
C TYR A 38 -12.59 -0.97 0.24
N ALA A 39 -13.87 -1.19 -0.01
CA ALA A 39 -14.44 -2.52 -0.14
C ALA A 39 -14.46 -2.92 -1.61
N VAL A 40 -14.25 -4.20 -1.88
CA VAL A 40 -14.28 -4.73 -3.25
C VAL A 40 -15.57 -5.47 -3.49
N ALA A 41 -16.19 -5.24 -4.64
CA ALA A 41 -17.29 -6.03 -5.15
C ALA A 41 -17.04 -6.32 -6.64
N THR A 42 -17.27 -7.54 -7.08
CA THR A 42 -17.27 -7.87 -8.52
C THR A 42 -18.39 -7.12 -9.24
N LYS A 43 -18.26 -6.96 -10.56
CA LYS A 43 -19.20 -6.19 -11.38
C LYS A 43 -20.63 -6.73 -11.29
N ASP A 44 -20.78 -8.05 -11.23
CA ASP A 44 -22.05 -8.77 -11.03
C ASP A 44 -22.53 -8.74 -9.55
N ARG A 45 -21.67 -8.26 -8.62
CA ARG A 45 -21.92 -8.26 -7.18
C ARG A 45 -22.19 -9.64 -6.58
N GLU A 46 -21.62 -10.66 -7.15
CA GLU A 46 -21.63 -12.01 -6.60
C GLU A 46 -20.55 -12.23 -5.56
N GLU A 47 -19.46 -11.46 -5.60
CA GLU A 47 -18.34 -11.52 -4.68
C GLU A 47 -18.09 -10.16 -4.02
N TYR A 48 -17.89 -10.20 -2.68
CA TYR A 48 -17.48 -9.05 -1.88
C TYR A 48 -16.22 -9.40 -1.11
N ARG A 49 -15.27 -8.47 -1.06
CA ARG A 49 -14.03 -8.61 -0.30
C ARG A 49 -13.83 -7.41 0.61
N PHE A 50 -13.44 -7.68 1.84
CA PHE A 50 -13.18 -6.70 2.86
C PHE A 50 -11.84 -6.97 3.52
N HIS A 51 -11.23 -5.91 4.06
CA HIS A 51 -10.02 -6.06 4.84
C HIS A 51 -10.28 -6.95 6.07
N ILE A 52 -9.34 -7.84 6.40
CA ILE A 52 -9.51 -8.82 7.50
C ILE A 52 -9.82 -8.17 8.85
N ASN A 53 -9.26 -6.98 9.11
CA ASN A 53 -9.50 -6.23 10.34
C ASN A 53 -10.94 -5.68 10.45
N LEU A 54 -11.74 -5.74 9.39
CA LEU A 54 -13.18 -5.42 9.41
C LEU A 54 -14.07 -6.59 9.86
N MET A 55 -13.49 -7.75 10.15
CA MET A 55 -14.25 -8.96 10.44
C MET A 55 -15.22 -8.80 11.62
N LYS A 56 -14.80 -8.11 12.68
CA LYS A 56 -15.66 -7.86 13.84
C LYS A 56 -16.88 -7.02 13.44
N GLN A 57 -16.66 -5.88 12.78
CA GLN A 57 -17.71 -4.98 12.31
C GLN A 57 -18.63 -5.65 11.29
N PHE A 58 -18.06 -6.54 10.46
CA PHE A 58 -18.84 -7.30 9.49
C PHE A 58 -19.78 -8.28 10.18
N ARG A 59 -19.31 -9.04 11.17
CA ARG A 59 -20.14 -9.94 11.97
C ARG A 59 -21.27 -9.19 12.67
N GLU A 60 -20.96 -8.08 13.35
CA GLU A 60 -21.96 -7.22 14.01
C GLU A 60 -23.01 -6.72 13.01
N HIS A 61 -22.59 -6.37 11.79
CA HIS A 61 -23.49 -5.95 10.72
C HIS A 61 -24.42 -7.07 10.24
N LEU A 62 -23.91 -8.30 10.10
CA LEU A 62 -24.73 -9.46 9.78
C LEU A 62 -25.73 -9.79 10.89
N ASP A 63 -25.32 -9.73 12.13
CA ASP A 63 -26.20 -9.95 13.28
C ASP A 63 -27.33 -8.90 13.34
N PHE A 64 -27.01 -7.63 13.15
CA PHE A 64 -27.99 -6.56 13.10
C PHE A 64 -29.02 -6.72 11.98
N ASN A 65 -28.64 -7.32 10.85
CA ASN A 65 -29.52 -7.57 9.71
C ASN A 65 -30.18 -8.96 9.76
N TYR A 66 -30.00 -9.74 10.84
CA TYR A 66 -30.48 -11.12 10.98
C TYR A 66 -30.02 -12.06 9.85
N LEU A 67 -28.79 -11.88 9.38
CA LEU A 67 -28.19 -12.64 8.27
C LEU A 67 -27.11 -13.63 8.71
N ARG A 68 -26.87 -13.78 10.02
CA ARG A 68 -25.82 -14.65 10.55
C ARG A 68 -25.93 -16.07 10.05
N ASN A 69 -27.15 -16.60 9.98
CA ASN A 69 -27.43 -17.98 9.53
C ASN A 69 -27.34 -18.15 7.99
N GLU A 70 -27.28 -17.05 7.25
CA GLU A 70 -27.04 -17.07 5.78
C GLU A 70 -25.53 -17.14 5.46
N LEU A 71 -24.67 -16.91 6.45
CA LEU A 71 -23.22 -17.13 6.32
C LEU A 71 -22.95 -18.63 6.52
N VAL A 72 -22.92 -19.38 5.44
CA VAL A 72 -22.87 -20.85 5.46
C VAL A 72 -21.50 -21.36 5.91
N GLU A 73 -20.43 -20.68 5.52
CA GLU A 73 -19.08 -21.11 5.82
C GLU A 73 -18.13 -19.89 5.90
N TRP A 74 -17.27 -19.92 6.90
CA TRP A 74 -16.21 -18.95 7.04
C TRP A 74 -14.96 -19.62 7.55
N THR A 75 -13.95 -19.72 6.69
CA THR A 75 -12.65 -20.27 7.02
C THR A 75 -11.57 -19.25 6.74
N ILE A 76 -10.54 -19.21 7.59
CA ILE A 76 -9.27 -18.59 7.23
C ILE A 76 -8.49 -19.66 6.48
N ALA A 77 -8.16 -19.39 5.22
CA ALA A 77 -7.31 -20.30 4.46
C ALA A 77 -5.97 -20.48 5.18
N PRO A 78 -5.50 -21.70 5.40
CA PRO A 78 -4.18 -21.93 5.96
C PRO A 78 -3.11 -21.43 4.99
N PHE A 79 -1.98 -20.98 5.54
CA PHE A 79 -0.82 -20.71 4.71
C PHE A 79 -0.21 -22.02 4.19
N ILE A 80 0.22 -21.99 2.95
CA ILE A 80 0.98 -23.10 2.36
C ILE A 80 2.35 -23.21 3.02
N GLN A 81 2.93 -24.40 2.97
CA GLN A 81 4.32 -24.57 3.36
C GLN A 81 5.22 -23.93 2.30
N LEU A 82 5.92 -22.89 2.69
CA LEU A 82 6.81 -22.13 1.81
C LEU A 82 8.24 -22.66 1.87
N PRO A 83 9.00 -22.60 0.76
CA PRO A 83 10.41 -22.98 0.75
C PRO A 83 11.24 -22.07 1.65
N GLU A 84 12.24 -22.61 2.30
CA GLU A 84 13.28 -21.83 2.96
C GLU A 84 14.32 -21.36 1.94
N VAL A 85 14.79 -20.14 2.12
CA VAL A 85 15.85 -19.55 1.29
C VAL A 85 16.94 -18.96 2.17
N ASP A 86 18.19 -19.24 1.82
CA ASP A 86 19.36 -18.72 2.51
C ASP A 86 19.97 -17.58 1.71
N MET A 87 19.60 -16.34 2.10
CA MET A 87 20.13 -15.14 1.44
C MET A 87 21.53 -14.84 1.96
N PRO A 88 22.51 -14.59 1.08
CA PRO A 88 23.86 -14.23 1.48
C PRO A 88 23.91 -12.78 1.99
N ILE A 89 23.96 -12.60 3.32
CA ILE A 89 24.05 -11.27 3.94
C ILE A 89 25.49 -10.82 4.06
N LYS A 90 25.76 -9.52 3.82
CA LYS A 90 27.07 -8.92 4.02
C LYS A 90 27.37 -8.70 5.48
N PRO A 91 28.60 -9.00 5.97
CA PRO A 91 28.92 -8.97 7.38
C PRO A 91 28.99 -7.55 7.99
N ASP A 92 29.13 -6.54 7.16
CA ASP A 92 29.40 -5.16 7.62
C ASP A 92 28.17 -4.41 8.12
N ILE A 93 26.99 -5.00 7.97
CA ILE A 93 25.72 -4.36 8.35
C ILE A 93 25.19 -5.05 9.62
N THR A 94 25.16 -4.31 10.73
CA THR A 94 24.57 -4.78 11.98
C THR A 94 23.37 -3.89 12.34
N PRO A 95 22.20 -4.48 12.61
CA PRO A 95 21.06 -3.70 13.10
C PRO A 95 21.38 -3.01 14.42
N ARG A 96 20.79 -1.83 14.64
CA ARG A 96 20.82 -1.12 15.91
C ARG A 96 19.78 -1.72 16.86
N ASP A 97 19.92 -1.47 18.18
CA ASP A 97 19.01 -2.04 19.19
C ASP A 97 17.52 -1.85 18.85
N TYR A 98 17.09 -0.63 18.50
CA TYR A 98 15.71 -0.35 18.12
C TYR A 98 15.28 -1.01 16.81
N GLN A 99 16.23 -1.34 15.93
CA GLN A 99 15.96 -2.11 14.72
C GLN A 99 15.80 -3.59 15.04
N GLU A 100 16.58 -4.12 16.00
CA GLU A 100 16.41 -5.49 16.49
C GLU A 100 15.01 -5.70 17.06
N GLU A 101 14.51 -4.79 17.91
CA GLU A 101 13.15 -4.82 18.44
C GLU A 101 12.09 -4.84 17.32
N ALA A 102 12.28 -4.00 16.29
CA ALA A 102 11.38 -3.98 15.14
C ALA A 102 11.47 -5.25 14.29
N ILE A 103 12.65 -5.85 14.14
CA ILE A 103 12.86 -7.13 13.44
C ILE A 103 12.15 -8.26 14.18
N GLU A 104 12.24 -8.28 15.52
CA GLU A 104 11.51 -9.24 16.34
C GLU A 104 10.00 -9.05 16.19
N TYR A 105 9.52 -7.82 16.25
CA TYR A 105 8.12 -7.50 16.02
C TYR A 105 7.62 -7.96 14.62
N ILE A 106 8.40 -7.67 13.57
CA ILE A 106 8.06 -8.10 12.20
C ILE A 106 7.95 -9.62 12.11
N ASN A 107 8.79 -10.36 12.81
CA ASN A 107 8.82 -11.83 12.77
C ASN A 107 7.94 -12.50 13.82
N ALA A 108 7.34 -11.73 14.73
CA ALA A 108 6.44 -12.28 15.75
C ALA A 108 5.22 -12.98 15.11
N PRO A 109 4.83 -14.16 15.60
CA PRO A 109 3.67 -14.89 15.10
C PRO A 109 2.35 -14.21 15.50
N GLY A 110 1.24 -14.61 14.85
CA GLY A 110 -0.11 -14.23 15.24
C GLY A 110 -0.61 -12.90 14.68
N ILE A 111 0.26 -12.01 14.22
CA ILE A 111 -0.10 -10.75 13.55
C ILE A 111 0.40 -10.82 12.11
N VAL A 112 -0.53 -10.87 11.16
CA VAL A 112 -0.17 -10.93 9.74
C VAL A 112 0.20 -9.56 9.20
N ASN A 113 -0.64 -8.55 9.44
CA ASN A 113 -0.46 -7.19 8.92
C ASN A 113 0.23 -6.29 9.95
N LYS A 114 1.41 -5.79 9.64
CA LYS A 114 2.28 -5.06 10.56
C LYS A 114 2.73 -3.74 9.96
N LEU A 115 2.71 -2.69 10.77
CA LEU A 115 3.24 -1.38 10.41
C LEU A 115 4.47 -1.06 11.26
N VAL A 116 5.55 -0.66 10.60
CA VAL A 116 6.74 -0.09 11.24
C VAL A 116 6.80 1.40 10.94
N GLU A 117 6.65 2.20 11.99
CA GLU A 117 6.68 3.66 11.92
C GLU A 117 8.04 4.17 12.41
N PHE A 118 8.97 4.31 11.47
CA PHE A 118 10.27 4.90 11.72
C PHE A 118 10.41 6.21 10.98
N GLN A 119 10.89 7.24 11.63
CA GLN A 119 11.24 8.52 11.00
C GLN A 119 12.25 8.31 9.87
N THR A 120 12.29 9.25 8.93
CA THR A 120 13.24 9.23 7.81
C THR A 120 14.67 9.15 8.32
N GLY A 121 15.50 8.32 7.70
CA GLY A 121 16.90 8.11 8.11
C GLY A 121 17.12 7.10 9.26
N LYS A 122 16.06 6.56 9.88
CA LYS A 122 16.18 5.52 10.93
C LYS A 122 16.35 4.10 10.39
N GLY A 123 16.50 3.92 9.07
CA GLY A 123 16.83 2.63 8.46
C GLY A 123 15.66 1.66 8.30
N LYS A 124 14.45 2.15 8.01
CA LYS A 124 13.26 1.32 7.73
C LYS A 124 13.54 0.18 6.76
N SER A 125 14.16 0.50 5.61
CA SER A 125 14.46 -0.47 4.56
C SER A 125 15.38 -1.58 5.07
N VAL A 126 16.47 -1.22 5.76
CA VAL A 126 17.43 -2.17 6.35
C VAL A 126 16.73 -3.06 7.38
N THR A 127 15.89 -2.49 8.25
CA THR A 127 15.11 -3.27 9.24
C THR A 127 14.23 -4.31 8.58
N ALA A 128 13.51 -3.94 7.52
CA ALA A 128 12.64 -4.86 6.78
C ALA A 128 13.46 -5.95 6.05
N MET A 129 14.59 -5.60 5.47
CA MET A 129 15.51 -6.55 4.82
C MET A 129 16.07 -7.56 5.82
N TYR A 130 16.50 -7.12 7.01
CA TYR A 130 16.99 -7.99 8.06
C TYR A 130 15.90 -8.91 8.62
N ALA A 131 14.69 -8.40 8.79
CA ALA A 131 13.56 -9.22 9.21
C ALA A 131 13.31 -10.34 8.18
N GLN A 132 13.36 -10.02 6.91
CA GLN A 132 13.20 -10.98 5.82
C GLN A 132 14.35 -12.01 5.81
N TYR A 133 15.59 -11.60 6.01
CA TYR A 133 16.73 -12.48 6.15
C TYR A 133 16.56 -13.49 7.29
N LYS A 134 16.20 -13.01 8.49
CA LYS A 134 15.95 -13.88 9.65
C LYS A 134 14.78 -14.85 9.42
N ARG A 135 13.81 -14.48 8.61
CA ARG A 135 12.64 -15.30 8.29
C ARG A 135 12.94 -16.41 7.28
N ARG A 136 14.00 -16.27 6.49
CA ARG A 136 14.40 -17.24 5.48
C ARG A 136 13.29 -17.60 4.49
N ARG A 137 12.63 -16.58 3.94
CA ARG A 137 11.54 -16.72 2.96
C ARG A 137 11.80 -15.79 1.76
N ILE A 138 11.11 -16.01 0.66
CA ILE A 138 11.11 -15.09 -0.48
C ILE A 138 10.42 -13.80 -0.05
N GLY A 139 11.10 -12.67 -0.25
CA GLY A 139 10.59 -11.33 0.00
C GLY A 139 9.99 -10.70 -1.26
N LEU A 140 8.83 -10.05 -1.13
CA LEU A 140 8.24 -9.27 -2.20
C LEU A 140 8.10 -7.80 -1.76
N LEU A 141 8.70 -6.91 -2.56
CA LEU A 141 8.55 -5.47 -2.43
C LEU A 141 7.45 -4.98 -3.36
N MET A 142 6.44 -4.33 -2.79
CA MET A 142 5.39 -3.65 -3.54
C MET A 142 5.58 -2.15 -3.39
N ILE A 143 6.12 -1.49 -4.42
CA ILE A 143 6.57 -0.10 -4.33
C ILE A 143 6.24 0.70 -5.58
N LYS A 144 6.34 2.03 -5.48
CA LYS A 144 6.23 2.91 -6.63
C LYS A 144 7.42 2.72 -7.58
N PRO A 145 7.20 2.84 -8.90
CA PRO A 145 8.28 2.72 -9.89
C PRO A 145 9.51 3.56 -9.58
N MET A 146 9.32 4.79 -9.09
CA MET A 146 10.40 5.73 -8.78
C MET A 146 11.33 5.27 -7.63
N TYR A 147 10.91 4.30 -6.81
CA TYR A 147 11.71 3.78 -5.69
C TYR A 147 12.42 2.46 -6.02
N ILE A 148 12.16 1.85 -7.17
CA ILE A 148 12.72 0.54 -7.55
C ILE A 148 14.25 0.59 -7.54
N GLU A 149 14.84 1.58 -8.20
CA GLU A 149 16.30 1.71 -8.28
C GLU A 149 16.94 1.90 -6.90
N LYS A 150 16.35 2.73 -6.04
CA LYS A 150 16.80 2.90 -4.66
C LYS A 150 16.82 1.58 -3.89
N TRP A 151 15.73 0.80 -4.00
CA TRP A 151 15.63 -0.48 -3.31
C TRP A 151 16.60 -1.53 -3.86
N LEU A 152 16.85 -1.55 -5.17
CA LEU A 152 17.88 -2.40 -5.77
C LEU A 152 19.28 -2.06 -5.23
N ILE A 153 19.60 -0.77 -5.10
CA ILE A 153 20.86 -0.31 -4.49
C ILE A 153 20.94 -0.76 -3.02
N ASP A 154 19.87 -0.57 -2.24
CA ASP A 154 19.85 -0.91 -0.82
C ASP A 154 19.94 -2.44 -0.61
N LEU A 155 19.29 -3.25 -1.45
CA LEU A 155 19.40 -4.70 -1.46
C LEU A 155 20.84 -5.15 -1.71
N ARG A 156 21.49 -4.62 -2.76
CA ARG A 156 22.89 -4.95 -3.09
C ARG A 156 23.92 -4.46 -2.07
N LYS A 157 23.57 -3.43 -1.30
CA LYS A 157 24.40 -3.00 -0.15
C LYS A 157 24.27 -3.97 1.02
N THR A 158 23.10 -4.53 1.24
CA THR A 158 22.79 -5.39 2.38
C THR A 158 23.18 -6.84 2.14
N PHE A 159 22.94 -7.33 0.93
CA PHE A 159 23.16 -8.73 0.53
C PHE A 159 24.19 -8.85 -0.59
N ASP A 160 24.82 -10.01 -0.66
CA ASP A 160 25.69 -10.37 -1.77
C ASP A 160 24.85 -11.09 -2.85
N LEU A 161 24.15 -10.31 -3.66
CA LEU A 161 23.16 -10.76 -4.61
C LEU A 161 23.67 -10.67 -6.05
N GLU A 162 23.42 -11.73 -6.79
CA GLU A 162 23.52 -11.73 -8.25
C GLU A 162 22.31 -11.05 -8.90
N ILE A 163 22.38 -10.77 -10.19
CA ILE A 163 21.27 -10.12 -10.91
C ILE A 163 20.03 -11.00 -10.93
N ALA A 164 20.20 -12.32 -11.06
CA ALA A 164 19.11 -13.27 -11.09
C ALA A 164 18.37 -13.45 -9.75
N ASP A 165 19.01 -13.07 -8.65
CA ASP A 165 18.43 -13.19 -7.29
C ASP A 165 17.30 -12.20 -7.03
N VAL A 166 17.13 -11.20 -7.89
CA VAL A 166 16.10 -10.15 -7.76
C VAL A 166 15.33 -10.00 -9.07
N VAL A 167 14.06 -10.39 -9.06
CA VAL A 167 13.18 -10.25 -10.21
C VAL A 167 12.36 -8.97 -10.08
N VAL A 168 12.29 -8.18 -11.15
CA VAL A 168 11.54 -6.90 -11.18
C VAL A 168 10.43 -7.00 -12.21
N ALA A 169 9.19 -6.63 -11.81
CA ALA A 169 8.04 -6.53 -12.69
C ALA A 169 7.42 -5.11 -12.58
N GLN A 170 7.69 -4.26 -13.56
CA GLN A 170 7.25 -2.86 -13.60
C GLN A 170 6.13 -2.61 -14.62
N GLY A 171 5.75 -3.59 -15.41
CA GLY A 171 4.69 -3.55 -16.41
C GLY A 171 3.89 -4.83 -16.45
N SER A 172 2.80 -4.84 -17.22
CA SER A 172 1.95 -6.03 -17.34
C SER A 172 2.69 -7.20 -17.99
N ALA A 173 3.54 -6.91 -18.98
CA ALA A 173 4.31 -7.94 -19.67
C ALA A 173 5.33 -8.63 -18.74
N GLU A 174 6.06 -7.85 -17.93
CA GLU A 174 7.01 -8.39 -16.95
C GLU A 174 6.27 -9.15 -15.83
N LEU A 175 5.09 -8.69 -15.41
CA LEU A 175 4.29 -9.42 -14.44
C LEU A 175 3.80 -10.74 -14.98
N MET A 176 3.30 -10.80 -16.22
CA MET A 176 2.90 -12.05 -16.89
C MET A 176 4.07 -13.01 -17.03
N ALA A 177 5.24 -12.52 -17.45
CA ALA A 177 6.46 -13.33 -17.57
C ALA A 177 6.91 -13.89 -16.22
N LEU A 178 6.86 -13.09 -15.14
CA LEU A 178 7.16 -13.54 -13.78
C LEU A 178 6.20 -14.66 -13.33
N LEU A 179 4.91 -14.49 -13.57
CA LEU A 179 3.90 -15.49 -13.19
C LEU A 179 4.04 -16.79 -14.01
N GLU A 180 4.35 -16.69 -15.29
CA GLU A 180 4.60 -17.83 -16.15
C GLU A 180 5.87 -18.59 -15.73
N MET A 181 6.96 -17.87 -15.44
CA MET A 181 8.19 -18.45 -14.90
C MET A 181 7.92 -19.22 -13.60
N ALA A 182 7.18 -18.63 -12.69
CA ALA A 182 6.83 -19.28 -11.41
C ALA A 182 5.93 -20.52 -11.58
N ALA A 183 5.11 -20.57 -12.63
CA ALA A 183 4.31 -21.75 -12.96
C ALA A 183 5.15 -22.94 -13.41
N GLN A 184 6.30 -22.67 -14.04
CA GLN A 184 7.20 -23.69 -14.57
C GLN A 184 8.25 -24.16 -13.55
N GLU A 185 8.58 -23.34 -12.54
CA GLU A 185 9.61 -23.62 -11.55
C GLU A 185 9.04 -24.32 -10.31
N THR A 186 9.58 -25.47 -9.95
CA THR A 186 9.27 -26.14 -8.68
C THR A 186 9.91 -25.47 -7.48
N THR A 187 11.13 -24.94 -7.65
CA THR A 187 11.88 -24.20 -6.62
C THR A 187 12.32 -22.87 -7.20
N PRO A 188 11.92 -21.73 -6.61
CA PRO A 188 12.34 -20.42 -7.09
C PRO A 188 13.85 -20.23 -7.01
N SER A 189 14.44 -19.65 -8.06
CA SER A 189 15.87 -19.33 -8.15
C SER A 189 16.20 -17.91 -7.64
N TYR A 190 15.21 -17.17 -7.12
CA TYR A 190 15.34 -15.80 -6.66
C TYR A 190 15.03 -15.67 -5.15
N TYR A 191 15.59 -14.64 -4.53
CA TYR A 191 15.33 -14.28 -3.12
C TYR A 191 14.33 -13.13 -2.97
N TRP A 192 14.33 -12.23 -3.96
CA TRP A 192 13.52 -11.03 -3.93
C TRP A 192 12.74 -10.83 -5.22
N ILE A 193 11.52 -10.35 -5.03
CA ILE A 193 10.65 -9.90 -6.12
C ILE A 193 10.31 -8.43 -5.86
N ILE A 194 10.41 -7.59 -6.87
CA ILE A 194 9.97 -6.19 -6.82
C ILE A 194 8.85 -6.03 -7.85
N VAL A 195 7.66 -5.66 -7.36
CA VAL A 195 6.51 -5.40 -8.24
C VAL A 195 6.07 -3.94 -8.06
N SER A 196 5.86 -3.26 -9.18
CA SER A 196 5.27 -1.94 -9.16
C SER A 196 3.82 -2.01 -8.65
N ASN A 197 3.50 -1.20 -7.64
CA ASN A 197 2.14 -1.10 -7.11
C ASN A 197 1.12 -0.66 -8.17
N VAL A 198 1.55 0.10 -9.18
CA VAL A 198 0.71 0.51 -10.33
C VAL A 198 0.40 -0.70 -11.22
N THR A 199 1.40 -1.53 -11.49
CA THR A 199 1.24 -2.76 -12.30
C THR A 199 0.25 -3.71 -11.63
N PHE A 200 0.42 -3.96 -10.34
CA PHE A 200 -0.50 -4.81 -9.59
C PHE A 200 -1.92 -4.24 -9.52
N ALA A 201 -2.05 -2.93 -9.28
CA ALA A 201 -3.36 -2.27 -9.25
C ALA A 201 -4.10 -2.32 -10.60
N ASN A 202 -3.38 -2.24 -11.71
CA ASN A 202 -3.98 -2.39 -13.05
C ASN A 202 -4.47 -3.82 -13.28
N TRP A 203 -3.73 -4.83 -12.83
CA TRP A 203 -4.17 -6.22 -12.89
C TRP A 203 -5.41 -6.46 -12.02
N LEU A 204 -5.45 -5.92 -10.79
CA LEU A 204 -6.65 -5.98 -9.95
C LEU A 204 -7.87 -5.34 -10.63
N LYS A 205 -7.67 -4.18 -11.25
CA LYS A 205 -8.74 -3.49 -11.99
C LYS A 205 -9.26 -4.35 -13.15
N LEU A 206 -8.38 -4.95 -13.91
CA LEU A 206 -8.76 -5.87 -14.99
C LEU A 206 -9.56 -7.06 -14.44
N TYR A 207 -9.10 -7.66 -13.34
CA TYR A 207 -9.83 -8.73 -12.67
C TYR A 207 -11.22 -8.29 -12.18
N GLU A 208 -11.36 -7.09 -11.65
CA GLU A 208 -12.67 -6.52 -11.26
C GLU A 208 -13.63 -6.35 -12.45
N GLU A 209 -13.09 -6.11 -13.64
CA GLU A 209 -13.86 -5.92 -14.88
C GLU A 209 -14.28 -7.24 -15.55
N VAL A 210 -13.35 -8.20 -15.62
CA VAL A 210 -13.56 -9.44 -16.41
C VAL A 210 -13.60 -10.72 -15.56
N GLY A 211 -13.34 -10.65 -14.27
CA GLY A 211 -13.35 -11.81 -13.38
C GLY A 211 -12.28 -12.83 -13.75
N LYS A 212 -12.65 -14.12 -13.77
CA LYS A 212 -11.73 -15.22 -14.06
C LYS A 212 -11.23 -15.25 -15.51
N GLU A 213 -11.89 -14.55 -16.42
CA GLU A 213 -11.46 -14.40 -17.82
C GLU A 213 -10.11 -13.65 -17.94
N VAL A 214 -9.64 -13.03 -16.86
CA VAL A 214 -8.29 -12.45 -16.81
C VAL A 214 -7.19 -13.47 -17.15
N LEU A 215 -7.41 -14.75 -16.90
CA LEU A 215 -6.47 -15.83 -17.28
C LEU A 215 -6.32 -15.96 -18.80
N GLU A 216 -7.34 -15.65 -19.57
CA GLU A 216 -7.32 -15.67 -21.04
C GLU A 216 -6.47 -14.52 -21.63
N THR A 217 -6.19 -13.50 -20.81
CA THR A 217 -5.36 -12.35 -21.21
C THR A 217 -3.85 -12.57 -21.01
N GLY A 218 -3.43 -13.77 -20.56
CA GLY A 218 -2.03 -14.16 -20.42
C GLY A 218 -1.48 -14.16 -18.99
N TYR A 219 -2.31 -13.92 -17.97
CA TYR A 219 -1.91 -14.10 -16.57
C TYR A 219 -2.01 -15.57 -16.15
N ALA A 220 -0.97 -16.12 -15.55
CA ALA A 220 -0.90 -17.54 -15.17
C ALA A 220 -1.66 -17.87 -13.88
N CYS A 221 -2.10 -16.87 -13.11
CA CYS A 221 -2.89 -17.06 -11.91
C CYS A 221 -3.87 -15.91 -11.66
N LEU A 222 -4.78 -16.08 -10.72
CA LEU A 222 -5.70 -15.03 -10.28
C LEU A 222 -5.04 -14.16 -9.18
N PRO A 223 -5.41 -12.87 -9.02
CA PRO A 223 -4.78 -11.98 -8.06
C PRO A 223 -4.75 -12.49 -6.62
N TYR A 224 -5.76 -13.21 -6.17
CA TYR A 224 -5.79 -13.78 -4.82
C TYR A 224 -4.85 -14.98 -4.62
N GLN A 225 -4.35 -15.58 -5.70
CA GLN A 225 -3.36 -16.67 -5.69
C GLN A 225 -1.92 -16.13 -5.80
N PHE A 226 -1.73 -14.84 -5.97
CA PHE A 226 -0.47 -14.20 -6.35
C PHE A 226 0.70 -14.59 -5.45
N TYR A 227 0.54 -14.46 -4.12
CA TYR A 227 1.64 -14.76 -3.20
C TYR A 227 1.91 -16.25 -3.08
N GLU A 228 0.88 -17.07 -3.12
CA GLU A 228 1.01 -18.53 -3.14
C GLU A 228 1.73 -18.99 -4.40
N HIS A 229 1.31 -18.47 -5.57
CA HIS A 229 1.88 -18.80 -6.86
C HIS A 229 3.38 -18.45 -6.93
N LEU A 230 3.78 -17.31 -6.39
CA LEU A 230 5.18 -16.87 -6.32
C LEU A 230 5.93 -17.40 -5.08
N LYS A 231 5.28 -18.19 -4.22
CA LYS A 231 5.86 -18.73 -2.99
C LYS A 231 6.41 -17.65 -2.05
N VAL A 232 5.75 -16.49 -2.01
CA VAL A 232 6.14 -15.34 -1.21
C VAL A 232 5.80 -15.55 0.26
N GLY A 233 6.78 -15.41 1.14
CA GLY A 233 6.55 -15.48 2.60
C GLY A 233 6.35 -14.13 3.26
N THR A 234 6.91 -13.07 2.70
CA THR A 234 6.78 -11.72 3.23
C THR A 234 6.52 -10.71 2.11
N ARG A 235 5.44 -9.93 2.23
CA ARG A 235 5.22 -8.74 1.43
C ARG A 235 5.67 -7.51 2.20
N ILE A 236 6.43 -6.62 1.56
CA ILE A 236 6.87 -5.35 2.10
C ILE A 236 6.34 -4.22 1.23
N ILE A 237 5.70 -3.22 1.83
CA ILE A 237 5.28 -1.97 1.19
C ILE A 237 6.04 -0.82 1.82
N ASP A 238 6.80 -0.06 1.02
CA ASP A 238 7.47 1.16 1.49
C ASP A 238 6.59 2.38 1.26
N GLU A 239 6.65 3.34 2.18
CA GLU A 239 5.87 4.58 2.18
C GLU A 239 4.36 4.33 1.95
N VAL A 240 3.80 3.41 2.73
CA VAL A 240 2.43 2.90 2.57
C VAL A 240 1.36 4.01 2.52
N HIS A 241 1.63 5.16 3.16
CA HIS A 241 0.72 6.32 3.17
C HIS A 241 0.53 6.96 1.78
N GLN A 242 1.50 6.81 0.86
CA GLN A 242 1.47 7.50 -0.43
C GLN A 242 0.41 6.95 -1.40
N ASP A 243 0.23 5.62 -1.44
CA ASP A 243 -0.78 4.97 -2.27
C ASP A 243 -1.70 4.09 -1.42
N PHE A 244 -2.04 4.58 -0.24
CA PHE A 244 -2.74 3.80 0.78
C PHE A 244 -4.01 3.11 0.27
N HIS A 245 -4.84 3.79 -0.52
CA HIS A 245 -6.05 3.19 -1.09
C HIS A 245 -5.76 1.95 -1.94
N ARG A 246 -4.71 1.99 -2.78
CA ARG A 246 -4.31 0.83 -3.59
C ARG A 246 -3.78 -0.30 -2.72
N ASN A 247 -2.97 0.05 -1.73
CA ASN A 247 -2.41 -0.92 -0.79
C ASN A 247 -3.50 -1.60 0.04
N PHE A 248 -4.49 -0.83 0.51
CA PHE A 248 -5.65 -1.36 1.22
C PHE A 248 -6.47 -2.33 0.35
N LYS A 249 -6.70 -1.97 -0.92
CA LYS A 249 -7.38 -2.87 -1.87
C LYS A 249 -6.62 -4.18 -2.09
N MET A 250 -5.29 -4.12 -2.22
CA MET A 250 -4.47 -5.33 -2.32
C MET A 250 -4.69 -6.27 -1.13
N ASP A 251 -4.76 -5.73 0.08
CA ASP A 251 -5.00 -6.52 1.30
C ASP A 251 -6.39 -7.19 1.32
N CYS A 252 -7.35 -6.70 0.54
CA CYS A 252 -8.64 -7.37 0.35
C CYS A 252 -8.55 -8.58 -0.59
N TYR A 253 -7.55 -8.64 -1.47
CA TYR A 253 -7.41 -9.71 -2.46
C TYR A 253 -6.39 -10.76 -2.06
N THR A 254 -5.32 -10.36 -1.40
CA THR A 254 -4.13 -11.18 -1.27
C THR A 254 -3.97 -11.74 0.14
N HIS A 255 -3.44 -12.95 0.22
CA HIS A 255 -3.18 -13.66 1.47
C HIS A 255 -1.70 -14.03 1.53
N VAL A 256 -0.97 -13.45 2.47
CA VAL A 256 0.45 -13.68 2.71
C VAL A 256 0.71 -13.91 4.19
N GLU A 257 1.67 -14.75 4.52
CA GLU A 257 1.98 -15.11 5.91
C GLU A 257 2.43 -13.91 6.75
N ASN A 258 3.16 -12.97 6.12
CA ASN A 258 3.69 -11.78 6.78
C ASN A 258 3.60 -10.56 5.87
N ALA A 259 2.76 -9.61 6.23
CA ALA A 259 2.57 -8.36 5.51
C ALA A 259 3.18 -7.21 6.32
N VAL A 260 4.25 -6.62 5.80
CA VAL A 260 4.99 -5.52 6.44
C VAL A 260 4.77 -4.24 5.67
N SER A 261 4.41 -3.19 6.36
CA SER A 261 4.27 -1.85 5.79
C SER A 261 5.18 -0.88 6.53
N LEU A 262 5.83 -0.02 5.78
CA LEU A 262 6.79 0.95 6.29
C LEU A 262 6.25 2.36 6.06
N SER A 263 6.34 3.21 7.07
CA SER A 263 6.02 4.63 6.97
C SER A 263 6.84 5.45 7.96
N ALA A 264 7.04 6.72 7.67
CA ALA A 264 7.57 7.66 8.66
C ALA A 264 6.45 8.11 9.62
N THR A 265 5.27 8.35 9.07
CA THR A 265 4.07 8.74 9.80
C THR A 265 2.84 8.25 9.05
N LEU A 266 1.82 7.81 9.78
CA LEU A 266 0.55 7.39 9.19
C LEU A 266 -0.58 8.25 9.74
N ILE A 267 -0.54 9.55 9.39
CA ILE A 267 -1.53 10.56 9.79
C ILE A 267 -1.92 11.37 8.55
N SER A 268 -3.18 11.75 8.46
CA SER A 268 -3.74 12.59 7.40
C SER A 268 -4.60 13.70 8.01
N ASP A 269 -4.75 14.80 7.31
CA ASP A 269 -5.74 15.86 7.64
C ASP A 269 -7.19 15.43 7.35
N ASP A 270 -7.39 14.26 6.75
CA ASP A 270 -8.68 13.69 6.38
C ASP A 270 -9.08 12.61 7.40
N ASP A 271 -10.17 12.85 8.14
CA ASP A 271 -10.69 11.94 9.15
C ASP A 271 -11.09 10.58 8.60
N PHE A 272 -11.68 10.54 7.41
CA PHE A 272 -12.04 9.28 6.77
C PHE A 272 -10.81 8.44 6.45
N LYS A 273 -9.74 9.09 5.95
CA LYS A 273 -8.47 8.43 5.69
C LYS A 273 -7.81 7.93 6.97
N ASN A 274 -7.88 8.71 8.06
CA ASN A 274 -7.40 8.27 9.37
C ASN A 274 -8.18 7.05 9.88
N GLN A 275 -9.50 7.03 9.69
CA GLN A 275 -10.31 5.84 9.99
C GLN A 275 -9.86 4.61 9.20
N MET A 276 -9.54 4.78 7.91
CA MET A 276 -9.03 3.69 7.09
C MET A 276 -7.63 3.23 7.54
N TYR A 277 -6.80 4.14 8.02
CA TYR A 277 -5.50 3.80 8.62
C TYR A 277 -5.66 2.95 9.88
N GLU A 278 -6.62 3.29 10.76
CA GLU A 278 -6.91 2.51 11.96
C GLU A 278 -7.48 1.12 11.66
N ILE A 279 -8.22 0.99 10.56
CA ILE A 279 -8.70 -0.32 10.10
C ILE A 279 -7.54 -1.17 9.58
N ALA A 280 -6.68 -0.59 8.72
CA ALA A 280 -5.56 -1.33 8.14
C ALA A 280 -4.52 -1.72 9.19
N TYR A 281 -4.23 -0.82 10.13
CA TYR A 281 -3.18 -0.94 11.13
C TYR A 281 -3.68 -0.46 12.50
N PRO A 282 -4.51 -1.23 13.19
CA PRO A 282 -4.90 -0.91 14.56
C PRO A 282 -3.68 -0.85 15.49
N GLY A 283 -3.79 -0.17 16.63
CA GLY A 283 -2.64 0.14 17.49
C GLY A 283 -1.73 -1.05 17.84
N HIS A 284 -2.30 -2.25 18.04
CA HIS A 284 -1.53 -3.46 18.31
C HIS A 284 -0.78 -4.03 17.09
N GLN A 285 -1.04 -3.51 15.89
CA GLN A 285 -0.35 -3.84 14.64
C GLN A 285 0.64 -2.75 14.21
N ARG A 286 1.05 -1.87 15.14
CA ARG A 286 2.01 -0.79 14.90
C ARG A 286 3.20 -0.91 15.83
N HIS A 287 4.39 -0.81 15.27
CA HIS A 287 5.65 -0.65 16.00
C HIS A 287 6.22 0.74 15.71
N LYS A 288 6.40 1.53 16.76
CA LYS A 288 6.97 2.88 16.67
C LYS A 288 8.44 2.85 17.05
N GLY A 289 9.28 3.42 16.21
CA GLY A 289 10.69 3.60 16.53
C GLY A 289 10.96 4.82 17.40
N PRO A 290 12.22 5.00 17.79
CA PRO A 290 12.63 6.17 18.57
C PRO A 290 12.45 7.44 17.75
N GLU A 291 11.96 8.48 18.40
CA GLU A 291 11.84 9.82 17.82
C GLU A 291 13.19 10.55 17.86
N TYR A 292 13.39 11.50 16.97
CA TYR A 292 14.51 12.42 17.06
C TYR A 292 14.13 13.58 17.97
N ASP A 293 14.98 13.89 18.95
CA ASP A 293 14.83 15.08 19.80
C ASP A 293 14.98 16.36 18.96
N LYS A 294 15.95 16.33 18.00
CA LYS A 294 16.24 17.44 17.09
C LYS A 294 16.63 16.87 15.73
N TYR A 295 15.66 16.77 14.81
CA TYR A 295 15.91 16.22 13.49
C TYR A 295 16.31 17.29 12.47
N ILE A 296 15.65 18.44 12.54
CA ILE A 296 15.85 19.56 11.62
C ILE A 296 15.94 20.86 12.43
N ALA A 297 17.04 21.60 12.27
CA ALA A 297 17.08 22.99 12.61
C ALA A 297 16.56 23.78 11.41
N TRP A 298 15.33 24.25 11.46
CA TRP A 298 14.80 25.11 10.40
C TRP A 298 14.90 26.58 10.80
N ARG A 299 15.20 27.42 9.79
CA ARG A 299 15.24 28.86 9.94
C ARG A 299 14.11 29.44 9.10
N ALA A 300 13.22 30.19 9.74
CA ALA A 300 12.24 30.97 9.01
C ALA A 300 12.87 32.28 8.53
N VAL A 301 12.87 32.49 7.24
CA VAL A 301 13.25 33.77 6.65
C VAL A 301 11.97 34.51 6.31
N PHE A 302 11.71 35.61 7.00
CA PHE A 302 10.58 36.46 6.72
C PHE A 302 10.97 37.55 5.76
N TYR A 303 10.24 37.66 4.67
CA TYR A 303 10.40 38.74 3.71
C TYR A 303 9.02 39.29 3.31
N SER A 304 8.97 40.57 2.95
CA SER A 304 7.77 41.22 2.50
C SER A 304 7.85 41.53 0.99
N PHE A 305 6.77 41.27 0.30
CA PHE A 305 6.65 41.68 -1.09
C PHE A 305 6.17 43.13 -1.19
N LYS A 306 6.70 43.88 -2.14
CA LYS A 306 6.26 45.28 -2.37
C LYS A 306 4.77 45.39 -2.75
N ASN A 307 4.22 44.37 -3.41
CA ASN A 307 2.84 44.33 -3.87
C ASN A 307 2.24 42.95 -3.54
N PRO A 308 1.98 42.60 -2.26
CA PRO A 308 1.50 41.30 -1.87
C PRO A 308 0.13 40.94 -2.47
N GLU A 309 -0.70 41.93 -2.80
CA GLU A 309 -2.01 41.79 -3.44
C GLU A 309 -1.93 41.19 -4.85
N LYS A 310 -0.77 41.26 -5.53
CA LYS A 310 -0.53 40.66 -6.83
C LYS A 310 -0.12 39.21 -6.77
N ILE A 311 0.19 38.69 -5.59
CA ILE A 311 0.63 37.31 -5.39
C ILE A 311 -0.59 36.46 -5.09
N LYS A 312 -0.87 35.54 -6.02
CA LYS A 312 -1.94 34.55 -5.83
C LYS A 312 -1.36 33.32 -5.14
N CYS A 313 -1.99 32.88 -4.07
CA CYS A 313 -1.58 31.71 -3.31
C CYS A 313 -2.68 30.66 -3.14
N SER A 314 -3.85 30.90 -3.71
CA SER A 314 -4.97 29.95 -3.65
C SER A 314 -5.44 29.53 -5.04
N ASP A 315 -5.82 28.27 -5.17
CA ASP A 315 -6.46 27.76 -6.37
C ASP A 315 -7.83 28.41 -6.58
N TYR A 316 -8.15 28.74 -7.82
CA TYR A 316 -9.37 29.46 -8.19
C TYR A 316 -10.65 28.67 -7.90
N GLY A 317 -10.56 27.32 -7.91
CA GLY A 317 -11.72 26.44 -7.66
C GLY A 317 -11.94 26.08 -6.20
N SER A 318 -10.86 25.73 -5.48
CA SER A 318 -10.93 25.23 -4.11
C SER A 318 -10.77 26.30 -3.03
N LYS A 319 -10.29 27.49 -3.38
CA LYS A 319 -9.87 28.59 -2.48
C LYS A 319 -8.82 28.16 -1.43
N ARG A 320 -8.23 26.97 -1.58
CA ARG A 320 -7.17 26.46 -0.71
C ARG A 320 -5.81 26.91 -1.21
N TYR A 321 -4.84 26.99 -0.30
CA TYR A 321 -3.45 27.25 -0.67
C TYR A 321 -2.97 26.24 -1.70
N SER A 322 -2.34 26.72 -2.76
CA SER A 322 -1.70 25.92 -3.79
C SER A 322 -0.29 26.45 -4.04
N HIS A 323 0.70 25.63 -3.73
CA HIS A 323 2.11 25.97 -3.91
C HIS A 323 2.43 26.28 -5.37
N ASN A 324 1.90 25.52 -6.31
CA ASN A 324 2.08 25.77 -7.74
C ASN A 324 1.53 27.13 -8.19
N VAL A 325 0.34 27.53 -7.69
CA VAL A 325 -0.23 28.84 -8.00
C VAL A 325 0.61 29.97 -7.41
N PHE A 326 1.10 29.77 -6.19
CA PHE A 326 2.00 30.69 -5.51
C PHE A 326 3.31 30.87 -6.28
N GLU A 327 4.02 29.79 -6.63
CA GLU A 327 5.27 29.83 -7.40
C GLU A 327 5.08 30.49 -8.76
N GLN A 328 4.05 30.09 -9.51
CA GLN A 328 3.76 30.71 -10.81
C GLN A 328 3.44 32.20 -10.69
N SER A 329 2.80 32.61 -9.60
CA SER A 329 2.50 34.01 -9.34
C SER A 329 3.76 34.82 -9.05
N ILE A 330 4.74 34.24 -8.36
CA ILE A 330 6.07 34.82 -8.09
C ILE A 330 6.87 34.91 -9.38
N LEU A 331 6.96 33.83 -10.15
CA LEU A 331 7.74 33.75 -11.38
C LEU A 331 7.25 34.71 -12.47
N LYS A 332 5.97 35.05 -12.47
CA LYS A 332 5.41 36.05 -13.38
C LYS A 332 5.76 37.51 -13.05
N ASN A 333 6.33 37.74 -11.87
CA ASN A 333 6.72 39.05 -11.41
C ASN A 333 8.25 39.11 -11.21
N PRO A 334 9.02 39.71 -12.17
CA PRO A 334 10.49 39.71 -12.12
C PRO A 334 11.08 40.32 -10.85
N GLN A 335 10.40 41.30 -10.24
CA GLN A 335 10.88 41.92 -8.99
C GLN A 335 10.70 41.01 -7.76
N THR A 336 9.73 40.11 -7.78
CA THR A 336 9.54 39.14 -6.70
C THR A 336 10.42 37.90 -6.88
N THR A 337 10.72 37.51 -8.11
CA THR A 337 11.58 36.38 -8.44
C THR A 337 13.00 36.57 -7.90
N GLN A 338 13.58 37.79 -8.03
CA GLN A 338 14.90 38.09 -7.51
C GLN A 338 15.03 38.00 -5.98
N ASN A 339 13.93 38.10 -5.24
CA ASN A 339 13.91 38.05 -3.78
C ASN A 339 13.50 36.68 -3.24
N TYR A 340 13.02 35.80 -4.11
CA TYR A 340 12.56 34.46 -3.72
C TYR A 340 13.64 33.39 -3.93
N PHE A 341 14.50 33.54 -4.93
CA PHE A 341 15.65 32.70 -5.25
C PHE A 341 16.96 33.48 -4.93
#